data_839374b24c334c1af29f8b5c75da4f0a
#
_entry.id   839374b24c334c1af29f8b5c75da4f0a
#
_cell.length_a   1.000
_cell.length_b   1.000
_cell.length_c   1.000
_cell.angle_alpha   90.00
_cell.angle_beta   90.00
_cell.angle_gamma   90.00
#
_symmetry.space_group_name_H-M   'P 1'
#
loop_
_entity.id
_entity.type
_entity.pdbx_description
1 polymer ?
#
loop_
_entity_poly.entity_id
_entity_poly.type
_entity_poly.pdbx_seq_one_letter_code
_entity_poly.pdbx_strand_id
1 'polypeptide(L)'
;MEEKKYAVLIDGDNISSKYLDSILNEMTKYGIATYKRIYCDFTSQQSSKWRRLVRDSGIQAMQQFANTVGKNATDSTLIIDAMDILYTGNVDGFCIVSSDGDFTRLAIRLKESGMDVIGMGEDRKSTRLNSSHNA
;
A
#
# COMPACT_ATOMS: atom_id res chain seq x y z
N MET A 1 12.53 -23.43 -0.99
CA MET A 1 11.56 -22.67 -0.24
C MET A 1 11.11 -21.46 -1.04
N GLU A 2 9.81 -21.31 -1.18
CA GLU A 2 9.30 -20.22 -1.99
C GLU A 2 9.19 -18.96 -1.16
N GLU A 3 9.58 -17.86 -1.75
CA GLU A 3 9.38 -16.57 -1.11
C GLU A 3 7.92 -16.16 -1.18
N LYS A 4 7.48 -15.49 -0.14
CA LYS A 4 6.12 -14.96 -0.11
C LYS A 4 6.01 -13.79 -1.07
N LYS A 5 4.85 -13.68 -1.70
CA LYS A 5 4.54 -12.61 -2.65
C LYS A 5 3.63 -11.60 -2.00
N TYR A 6 3.99 -10.34 -2.13
CA TYR A 6 3.24 -9.25 -1.52
C TYR A 6 2.81 -8.24 -2.55
N ALA A 7 1.63 -7.67 -2.32
CA ALA A 7 1.19 -6.49 -3.05
C ALA A 7 1.53 -5.26 -2.19
N VAL A 8 2.38 -4.40 -2.70
CA VAL A 8 2.77 -3.17 -2.00
C VAL A 8 1.93 -2.03 -2.55
N LEU A 9 1.07 -1.48 -1.71
CA LEU A 9 0.13 -0.43 -2.08
C LEU A 9 0.45 0.81 -1.27
N ILE A 10 0.83 1.87 -1.95
CA ILE A 10 1.34 3.08 -1.31
C ILE A 10 0.34 4.22 -1.45
N ASP A 11 -0.05 4.79 -0.34
CA ASP A 11 -0.93 5.95 -0.30
C ASP A 11 -0.08 7.21 -0.52
N GLY A 12 0.12 7.56 -1.79
CA GLY A 12 1.04 8.62 -2.16
C GLY A 12 0.60 10.02 -1.76
N ASP A 13 -0.68 10.20 -1.44
CA ASP A 13 -1.15 11.51 -0.97
C ASP A 13 -0.76 11.76 0.48
N ASN A 14 -0.44 10.71 1.23
CA ASN A 14 -0.15 10.81 2.65
C ASN A 14 1.24 10.27 3.03
N ILE A 15 2.07 9.96 2.04
CA ILE A 15 3.43 9.49 2.28
C ILE A 15 4.36 10.28 1.37
N SER A 16 5.45 10.79 1.92
CA SER A 16 6.41 11.54 1.13
C SER A 16 7.19 10.60 0.21
N SER A 17 7.41 11.04 -1.02
CA SER A 17 8.16 10.27 -2.02
C SER A 17 9.58 9.96 -1.59
N LYS A 18 10.14 10.75 -0.67
CA LYS A 18 11.53 10.51 -0.23
C LYS A 18 11.69 9.19 0.50
N TYR A 19 10.59 8.58 0.94
CA TYR A 19 10.66 7.32 1.67
C TYR A 19 10.57 6.09 0.78
N LEU A 20 10.45 6.27 -0.54
CA LEU A 20 10.20 5.13 -1.42
C LEU A 20 11.28 4.05 -1.32
N ASP A 21 12.55 4.46 -1.38
CA ASP A 21 13.62 3.46 -1.31
C ASP A 21 13.62 2.72 0.02
N SER A 22 13.34 3.44 1.10
CA SER A 22 13.27 2.82 2.42
C SER A 22 12.12 1.83 2.51
N ILE A 23 10.98 2.18 1.91
CA ILE A 23 9.81 1.30 1.91
C ILE A 23 10.13 0.00 1.17
N LEU A 24 10.69 0.12 -0.03
CA LEU A 24 11.00 -1.07 -0.82
C LEU A 24 12.07 -1.91 -0.16
N ASN A 25 13.05 -1.26 0.46
CA ASN A 25 14.09 -1.99 1.17
C ASN A 25 13.54 -2.74 2.38
N GLU A 26 12.65 -2.08 3.13
CA GLU A 26 12.03 -2.71 4.29
C GLU A 26 11.20 -3.92 3.88
N MET A 27 10.55 -3.84 2.72
CA MET A 27 9.72 -4.92 2.22
C MET A 27 10.53 -6.20 1.97
N THR A 28 11.81 -6.06 1.64
CA THR A 28 12.63 -7.23 1.34
C THR A 28 12.79 -8.16 2.54
N LYS A 29 12.51 -7.67 3.75
CA LYS A 29 12.56 -8.52 4.93
C LYS A 29 11.46 -9.59 4.92
N TYR A 30 10.40 -9.37 4.19
CA TYR A 30 9.22 -10.23 4.24
C TYR A 30 9.07 -11.11 3.03
N GLY A 31 9.49 -10.66 1.88
CA GLY A 31 9.36 -11.43 0.66
C GLY A 31 9.57 -10.54 -0.55
N ILE A 32 8.93 -10.91 -1.64
CA ILE A 32 9.06 -10.16 -2.89
C ILE A 32 7.77 -9.39 -3.18
N ALA A 33 7.94 -8.21 -3.76
CA ALA A 33 6.81 -7.38 -4.15
C ALA A 33 6.45 -7.68 -5.60
N THR A 34 5.32 -8.34 -5.81
CA THR A 34 4.86 -8.66 -7.17
C THR A 34 3.91 -7.60 -7.70
N TYR A 35 3.29 -6.83 -6.83
CA TYR A 35 2.55 -5.63 -7.19
C TYR A 35 3.18 -4.48 -6.46
N LYS A 36 3.53 -3.42 -7.20
CA LYS A 36 4.05 -2.18 -6.61
C LYS A 36 3.26 -1.04 -7.21
N ARG A 37 2.32 -0.51 -6.45
CA ARG A 37 1.41 0.52 -6.93
C ARG A 37 1.37 1.69 -6.00
N ILE A 38 1.32 2.89 -6.58
CA ILE A 38 1.18 4.10 -5.81
C ILE A 38 -0.10 4.81 -6.21
N TYR A 39 -0.85 5.23 -5.22
CA TYR A 39 -2.15 5.86 -5.40
C TYR A 39 -2.05 7.30 -4.97
N CYS A 40 -2.20 8.21 -5.90
CA CYS A 40 -2.23 9.62 -5.56
C CYS A 40 -2.85 10.41 -6.69
N ASP A 41 -3.11 11.68 -6.41
CA ASP A 41 -3.62 12.59 -7.42
C ASP A 41 -2.43 13.16 -8.18
N PHE A 42 -2.12 12.55 -9.32
CA PHE A 42 -0.97 12.96 -10.12
C PHE A 42 -1.20 14.27 -10.86
N THR A 43 -2.40 14.85 -10.77
CA THR A 43 -2.65 16.17 -11.33
C THR A 43 -2.23 17.29 -10.38
N SER A 44 -1.96 16.98 -9.11
CA SER A 44 -1.55 17.99 -8.16
C SER A 44 -0.06 18.29 -8.28
N GLN A 45 0.32 19.49 -7.87
CA GLN A 45 1.74 19.85 -7.89
C GLN A 45 2.53 19.06 -6.84
N GLN A 46 1.86 18.69 -5.76
CA GLN A 46 2.53 17.96 -4.70
C GLN A 46 2.99 16.58 -5.13
N SER A 47 2.40 16.05 -6.19
CA SER A 47 2.76 14.72 -6.68
C SER A 47 3.90 14.71 -7.67
N SER A 48 4.50 15.87 -7.99
CA SER A 48 5.50 15.95 -9.03
C SER A 48 6.69 15.03 -8.79
N LYS A 49 7.11 14.89 -7.53
CA LYS A 49 8.23 14.01 -7.21
C LYS A 49 7.87 12.54 -7.42
N TRP A 50 6.64 12.19 -7.14
CA TRP A 50 6.19 10.82 -7.36
C TRP A 50 6.21 10.49 -8.85
N ARG A 51 5.81 11.42 -9.71
CA ARG A 51 5.80 11.15 -11.16
C ARG A 51 7.17 10.75 -11.67
N ARG A 52 8.22 11.40 -11.17
CA ARG A 52 9.58 11.08 -11.58
C ARG A 52 9.99 9.70 -11.09
N LEU A 53 9.72 9.40 -9.83
CA LEU A 53 10.12 8.15 -9.23
C LEU A 53 9.37 6.96 -9.84
N VAL A 54 8.09 7.15 -10.12
CA VAL A 54 7.30 6.10 -10.75
C VAL A 54 7.90 5.70 -12.08
N ARG A 55 8.29 6.69 -12.87
CA ARG A 55 8.88 6.42 -14.18
C ARG A 55 10.16 5.62 -14.07
N ASP A 56 10.96 5.88 -13.02
CA ASP A 56 12.28 5.29 -12.91
C ASP A 56 12.30 3.98 -12.13
N SER A 57 11.26 3.70 -11.33
CA SER A 57 11.30 2.59 -10.38
C SER A 57 10.44 1.39 -10.76
N GLY A 58 9.73 1.47 -11.87
CA GLY A 58 8.87 0.38 -12.27
C GLY A 58 7.63 0.20 -11.42
N ILE A 59 7.25 1.23 -10.67
CA ILE A 59 6.05 1.22 -9.86
C ILE A 59 4.88 1.68 -10.73
N GLN A 60 3.73 1.04 -10.58
CA GLN A 60 2.56 1.42 -11.33
C GLN A 60 1.86 2.58 -10.67
N ALA A 61 1.61 3.64 -11.45
CA ALA A 61 0.90 4.81 -10.97
C ALA A 61 -0.59 4.61 -11.12
N MET A 62 -1.33 4.82 -10.05
CA MET A 62 -2.78 4.71 -10.04
C MET A 62 -3.37 6.06 -9.67
N GLN A 63 -4.09 6.66 -10.61
CA GLN A 63 -4.70 7.96 -10.38
C GLN A 63 -5.82 7.86 -9.36
N GLN A 64 -5.78 8.72 -8.37
CA GLN A 64 -6.80 8.80 -7.34
C GLN A 64 -7.08 10.28 -7.12
N PHE A 65 -8.25 10.74 -7.55
CA PHE A 65 -8.56 12.15 -7.42
C PHE A 65 -8.80 12.51 -5.97
N ALA A 66 -8.20 13.61 -5.54
CA ALA A 66 -8.39 14.09 -4.19
C ALA A 66 -9.86 14.43 -4.00
N ASN A 67 -10.44 13.87 -2.94
CA ASN A 67 -11.84 14.14 -2.64
C ASN A 67 -11.90 15.30 -1.66
N THR A 68 -12.30 16.46 -2.16
CA THR A 68 -12.40 17.65 -1.31
C THR A 68 -13.73 17.71 -0.58
N VAL A 69 -14.66 16.85 -0.94
CA VAL A 69 -15.99 16.83 -0.35
C VAL A 69 -16.19 15.48 0.32
N GLY A 70 -16.38 15.48 1.60
CA GLY A 70 -16.85 14.31 2.31
C GLY A 70 -15.81 13.33 2.80
N LYS A 71 -14.65 13.22 2.24
CA LYS A 71 -13.58 12.39 2.75
C LYS A 71 -13.98 10.95 2.98
N ASN A 72 -14.66 10.37 2.03
CA ASN A 72 -15.08 8.99 2.16
C ASN A 72 -13.93 8.06 1.77
N ALA A 73 -13.34 7.43 2.77
CA ALA A 73 -12.29 6.45 2.54
C ALA A 73 -12.82 5.23 1.78
N THR A 74 -14.13 5.01 1.83
CA THR A 74 -14.72 3.86 1.15
C THR A 74 -14.57 3.93 -0.36
N ASP A 75 -14.34 5.13 -0.91
CA ASP A 75 -14.18 5.29 -2.34
C ASP A 75 -12.72 5.34 -2.77
N SER A 76 -11.82 5.03 -1.87
CA SER A 76 -10.41 5.06 -2.18
C SER A 76 -10.07 4.02 -3.25
N THR A 77 -9.35 4.44 -4.27
CA THR A 77 -8.88 3.53 -5.32
C THR A 77 -7.99 2.45 -4.72
N LEU A 78 -7.19 2.80 -3.72
CA LEU A 78 -6.34 1.84 -3.06
C LEU A 78 -7.15 0.69 -2.46
N ILE A 79 -8.26 1.02 -1.78
CA ILE A 79 -9.09 0.01 -1.14
C ILE A 79 -9.72 -0.90 -2.19
N ILE A 80 -10.26 -0.32 -3.26
CA ILE A 80 -10.88 -1.10 -4.32
C ILE A 80 -9.84 -2.05 -4.93
N ASP A 81 -8.67 -1.53 -5.19
CA ASP A 81 -7.62 -2.32 -5.82
C ASP A 81 -7.13 -3.44 -4.91
N ALA A 82 -7.02 -3.14 -3.61
CA ALA A 82 -6.62 -4.16 -2.64
C ALA A 82 -7.61 -5.32 -2.63
N MET A 83 -8.90 -5.02 -2.63
CA MET A 83 -9.91 -6.07 -2.65
C MET A 83 -9.88 -6.84 -3.95
N ASP A 84 -9.63 -6.16 -5.06
CA ASP A 84 -9.52 -6.81 -6.35
C ASP A 84 -8.35 -7.79 -6.38
N ILE A 85 -7.20 -7.36 -5.87
CA ILE A 85 -6.03 -8.22 -5.80
C ILE A 85 -6.26 -9.39 -4.85
N LEU A 86 -6.99 -9.17 -3.77
CA LEU A 86 -7.31 -10.24 -2.83
C LEU A 86 -8.01 -11.40 -3.52
N TYR A 87 -8.93 -11.11 -4.43
CA TYR A 87 -9.74 -12.14 -5.07
C TYR A 87 -9.16 -12.67 -6.38
N THR A 88 -8.37 -11.87 -7.07
CA THR A 88 -7.88 -12.25 -8.39
C THR A 88 -6.36 -12.39 -8.46
N GLY A 89 -5.65 -11.75 -7.54
CA GLY A 89 -4.20 -11.79 -7.55
C GLY A 89 -3.67 -13.05 -6.92
N ASN A 90 -2.39 -13.27 -7.14
CA ASN A 90 -1.71 -14.44 -6.58
C ASN A 90 -0.66 -13.94 -5.60
N VAL A 91 -1.12 -13.49 -4.43
CA VAL A 91 -0.24 -12.96 -3.41
C VAL A 91 -0.49 -13.66 -2.08
N ASP A 92 0.51 -13.64 -1.24
CA ASP A 92 0.41 -14.19 0.11
C ASP A 92 0.07 -13.11 1.12
N GLY A 93 0.32 -11.86 0.79
CA GLY A 93 0.05 -10.78 1.72
C GLY A 93 0.07 -9.42 1.05
N PHE A 94 -0.16 -8.42 1.87
CA PHE A 94 -0.23 -7.03 1.46
C PHE A 94 0.66 -6.17 2.35
N CYS A 95 1.31 -5.19 1.75
CA CYS A 95 2.00 -4.15 2.49
C CYS A 95 1.27 -2.85 2.21
N ILE A 96 0.62 -2.30 3.22
CA ILE A 96 -0.13 -1.06 3.09
C ILE A 96 0.73 0.06 3.67
N VAL A 97 1.07 1.02 2.82
CA VAL A 97 1.96 2.11 3.22
C VAL A 97 1.17 3.41 3.26
N SER A 98 0.89 3.87 4.47
CA SER A 98 0.14 5.10 4.66
C SER A 98 0.32 5.56 6.09
N SER A 99 0.29 6.87 6.31
CA SER A 99 0.23 7.43 7.65
C SER A 99 -1.20 7.73 8.07
N ASP A 100 -2.17 7.35 7.25
CA ASP A 100 -3.58 7.60 7.52
C ASP A 100 -4.20 6.37 8.14
N GLY A 101 -4.83 6.53 9.30
CA GLY A 101 -5.50 5.43 9.98
C GLY A 101 -6.73 4.89 9.26
N ASP A 102 -7.15 5.54 8.18
CA ASP A 102 -8.34 5.11 7.45
C ASP A 102 -8.20 3.72 6.85
N PHE A 103 -6.98 3.21 6.73
CA PHE A 103 -6.76 1.90 6.14
C PHE A 103 -6.77 0.75 7.17
N THR A 104 -7.04 1.07 8.43
CA THR A 104 -7.08 0.04 9.48
C THR A 104 -8.15 -1.01 9.17
N ARG A 105 -9.33 -0.58 8.73
CA ARG A 105 -10.40 -1.53 8.43
C ARG A 105 -10.04 -2.42 7.26
N LEU A 106 -9.35 -1.88 6.27
CA LEU A 106 -8.88 -2.68 5.16
C LEU A 106 -7.91 -3.75 5.64
N ALA A 107 -6.96 -3.37 6.49
CA ALA A 107 -6.00 -4.32 7.02
C ALA A 107 -6.69 -5.46 7.76
N ILE A 108 -7.69 -5.14 8.57
CA ILE A 108 -8.45 -6.15 9.30
C ILE A 108 -9.14 -7.09 8.32
N ARG A 109 -9.78 -6.54 7.29
CA ARG A 109 -10.49 -7.34 6.30
C ARG A 109 -9.55 -8.30 5.57
N LEU A 110 -8.38 -7.83 5.20
CA LEU A 110 -7.41 -8.66 4.51
C LEU A 110 -6.91 -9.80 5.41
N LYS A 111 -6.69 -9.50 6.67
CA LYS A 111 -6.27 -10.53 7.62
C LYS A 111 -7.35 -11.58 7.81
N GLU A 112 -8.60 -11.17 7.86
CA GLU A 112 -9.71 -12.12 7.99
C GLU A 112 -9.77 -13.07 6.81
N SER A 113 -9.25 -12.67 5.67
CA SER A 113 -9.20 -13.50 4.48
C SER A 113 -7.94 -14.34 4.39
N GLY A 114 -7.15 -14.36 5.46
CA GLY A 114 -5.97 -15.20 5.51
C GLY A 114 -4.70 -14.58 4.97
N MET A 115 -4.72 -13.28 4.66
CA MET A 115 -3.55 -12.60 4.14
C MET A 115 -2.61 -12.16 5.25
N ASP A 116 -1.32 -12.21 4.97
CA ASP A 116 -0.33 -11.55 5.81
C ASP A 116 -0.42 -10.05 5.53
N VAL A 117 -0.43 -9.22 6.57
CA VAL A 117 -0.58 -7.78 6.38
C VAL A 117 0.52 -7.05 7.12
N ILE A 118 1.22 -6.19 6.40
CA ILE A 118 2.30 -5.38 6.93
C ILE A 118 1.90 -3.92 6.77
N GLY A 119 2.01 -3.15 7.85
CA GLY A 119 1.75 -1.72 7.80
C GLY A 119 3.05 -0.95 7.89
N MET A 120 3.15 0.13 7.13
CA MET A 120 4.28 1.05 7.21
C MET A 120 3.77 2.48 7.21
N GLY A 121 4.37 3.31 8.05
CA GLY A 121 4.09 4.73 8.06
C GLY A 121 5.31 5.53 7.67
N GLU A 122 5.27 6.84 7.93
CA GLU A 122 6.37 7.73 7.57
C GLU A 122 7.63 7.46 8.38
N ASP A 123 7.51 6.81 9.52
CA ASP A 123 8.69 6.44 10.29
C ASP A 123 9.45 5.29 9.64
N ARG A 124 8.92 4.73 8.58
CA ARG A 124 9.54 3.67 7.78
C ARG A 124 9.70 2.36 8.53
N LYS A 125 9.11 2.26 9.71
CA LYS A 125 9.07 1.01 10.45
C LYS A 125 7.89 0.21 9.99
N SER A 126 8.15 -1.06 9.71
CA SER A 126 7.08 -1.95 9.33
C SER A 126 6.57 -2.68 10.56
N THR A 127 5.28 -2.95 10.54
CA THR A 127 4.66 -3.72 11.60
C THR A 127 3.80 -4.79 10.96
N ARG A 128 4.12 -6.04 11.23
CA ARG A 128 3.26 -7.13 10.77
C ARG A 128 2.07 -7.21 11.71
N LEU A 129 0.89 -7.18 11.13
CA LEU A 129 -0.32 -7.25 11.92
C LEU A 129 -0.60 -8.68 12.25
N ASN A 130 -0.61 -9.00 13.55
CA ASN A 130 -0.83 -10.35 14.00
C ASN A 130 -2.31 -10.69 13.87
N SER A 131 -2.58 -11.97 13.58
CA SER A 131 -3.95 -12.42 13.52
C SER A 131 -4.45 -12.78 14.89
N SER A 132 -3.91 -12.72 15.88
CA SER A 132 -4.31 -12.85 17.26
C SER A 132 -5.17 -14.02 17.57
N HIS A 133 -5.10 -13.88 17.53
CA HIS A 133 -5.67 -14.40 17.89
C HIS A 133 -5.65 -15.08 18.48
N ASN A 134 -5.20 -15.17 18.38
CA ASN A 134 -5.18 -15.43 18.73
C ASN A 134 -5.36 -15.78 19.37
N ALA A 135 -5.37 -15.86 19.49
CA ALA A 135 -5.67 -16.16 20.05
C ALA A 135 -5.78 -16.68 20.48
#